data_9c5f0412d127ac42dd8ee00c827f7a87
#
_entry.id   9c5f0412d127ac42dd8ee00c827f7a87
#
_cell.length_a   1.000
_cell.length_b   1.000
_cell.length_c   1.000
_cell.angle_alpha   90.00
_cell.angle_beta   90.00
_cell.angle_gamma   90.00
#
_symmetry.space_group_name_H-M   'P 1'
#
loop_
_entity.id
_entity.type
_entity.pdbx_description
1 polymer ?
#
loop_
_entity_poly.entity_id
_entity_poly.type
_entity_poly.pdbx_seq_one_letter_code
_entity_poly.pdbx_strand_id
1 'polypeptide(L)'
;MRAAIYIRVSTSEQAAEGYSLAAQRKSLMQWCNGRAYDVTGVYADEGISAKDIKHRPAMLQLLSDVQAGEIDVVCVWALSRLTRSVADLYSVWDLFAAHNCGLISYTEAFDTTTPTGRAMMGMLGIFAQMEREFTAERVSAAIAERAAQGKRTCNEVLGYDLDGKDSLKINPAEAERVRYIFDRYLEYRNLSAVAELCRLRGYTGKRGRLQTAESIRRILI
;
A
#
# COMPACT_ATOMS: atom_id res chain seq x y z
N MET A 1 -0.35 26.26 -19.26
CA MET A 1 -0.15 25.07 -18.40
C MET A 1 -0.52 23.84 -19.21
N ARG A 2 0.36 22.85 -19.24
CA ARG A 2 0.11 21.54 -19.88
C ARG A 2 -0.77 20.72 -18.94
N ALA A 3 -1.96 20.38 -19.37
CA ALA A 3 -2.94 19.69 -18.56
C ALA A 3 -3.14 18.26 -19.04
N ALA A 4 -3.21 17.31 -18.12
CA ALA A 4 -3.67 15.96 -18.36
C ALA A 4 -5.09 15.78 -17.80
N ILE A 5 -5.95 15.08 -18.52
CA ILE A 5 -7.27 14.70 -18.05
C ILE A 5 -7.24 13.23 -17.67
N TYR A 6 -7.62 12.92 -16.42
CA TYR A 6 -7.80 11.53 -15.98
C TYR A 6 -9.28 11.25 -15.71
N ILE A 7 -9.78 10.20 -16.32
CA ILE A 7 -11.16 9.74 -16.19
C ILE A 7 -11.20 8.24 -15.88
N ARG A 8 -12.16 7.84 -15.02
CA ARG A 8 -12.38 6.46 -14.66
C ARG A 8 -13.85 6.18 -14.37
N VAL A 9 -14.32 5.02 -14.81
CA VAL A 9 -15.61 4.46 -14.42
C VAL A 9 -15.44 2.97 -14.10
N SER A 10 -16.06 2.51 -13.03
CA SER A 10 -16.22 1.08 -12.76
C SER A 10 -17.51 0.56 -13.41
N THR A 11 -17.60 -0.76 -13.62
CA THR A 11 -18.81 -1.39 -14.16
C THR A 11 -20.06 -1.10 -13.32
N SER A 12 -19.93 -1.00 -12.00
CA SER A 12 -21.02 -0.65 -11.08
C SER A 12 -21.43 0.83 -11.16
N GLU A 13 -20.48 1.73 -11.41
CA GLU A 13 -20.74 3.17 -11.51
C GLU A 13 -21.38 3.54 -12.86
N GLN A 14 -21.04 2.81 -13.94
CA GLN A 14 -21.73 2.96 -15.23
C GLN A 14 -23.21 2.67 -15.13
N ALA A 15 -23.60 1.69 -14.30
CA ALA A 15 -25.00 1.31 -14.10
C ALA A 15 -25.78 2.26 -13.20
N ALA A 16 -25.13 2.94 -12.23
CA ALA A 16 -25.78 3.70 -11.17
C ALA A 16 -25.89 5.21 -11.44
N GLU A 17 -24.89 5.84 -12.06
CA GLU A 17 -24.77 7.31 -12.12
C GLU A 17 -25.04 7.93 -13.49
N GLY A 18 -25.21 7.13 -14.56
CA GLY A 18 -25.51 7.64 -15.91
C GLY A 18 -24.42 8.53 -16.56
N TYR A 19 -23.33 8.84 -15.85
CA TYR A 19 -22.21 9.63 -16.38
C TYR A 19 -21.24 8.73 -17.14
N SER A 20 -21.39 8.69 -18.44
CA SER A 20 -20.44 7.99 -19.32
C SER A 20 -19.07 8.66 -19.29
N LEU A 21 -17.99 7.89 -19.56
CA LEU A 21 -16.65 8.45 -19.81
C LEU A 21 -16.65 9.59 -20.82
N ALA A 22 -17.50 9.47 -21.85
CA ALA A 22 -17.65 10.50 -22.87
C ALA A 22 -18.17 11.84 -22.31
N ALA A 23 -19.12 11.79 -21.37
CA ALA A 23 -19.64 12.99 -20.71
C ALA A 23 -18.58 13.63 -19.81
N GLN A 24 -17.87 12.85 -18.98
CA GLN A 24 -16.78 13.35 -18.16
C GLN A 24 -15.67 13.99 -19.01
N ARG A 25 -15.25 13.29 -20.08
CA ARG A 25 -14.25 13.80 -21.03
C ARG A 25 -14.68 15.12 -21.63
N LYS A 26 -15.91 15.20 -22.17
CA LYS A 26 -16.45 16.42 -22.81
C LYS A 26 -16.43 17.60 -21.84
N SER A 27 -16.93 17.41 -20.62
CA SER A 27 -17.00 18.47 -19.61
C SER A 27 -15.62 18.94 -19.16
N LEU A 28 -14.69 18.01 -18.90
CA LEU A 28 -13.31 18.36 -18.52
C LEU A 28 -12.56 19.06 -19.64
N MET A 29 -12.72 18.62 -20.91
CA MET A 29 -12.13 19.30 -22.07
C MET A 29 -12.65 20.74 -22.21
N GLN A 30 -13.97 20.93 -22.09
CA GLN A 30 -14.56 22.28 -22.14
C GLN A 30 -14.05 23.16 -21.01
N TRP A 31 -13.92 22.59 -19.80
CA TRP A 31 -13.44 23.30 -18.62
C TRP A 31 -11.95 23.69 -18.74
N CYS A 32 -11.09 22.80 -19.24
CA CYS A 32 -9.68 23.08 -19.52
C CYS A 32 -9.52 24.16 -20.59
N ASN A 33 -10.30 24.07 -21.68
CA ASN A 33 -10.28 25.06 -22.76
C ASN A 33 -10.71 26.45 -22.25
N GLY A 34 -11.73 26.54 -21.39
CA GLY A 34 -12.18 27.79 -20.78
C GLY A 34 -11.12 28.45 -19.87
N ARG A 35 -10.12 27.69 -19.42
CA ARG A 35 -8.96 28.17 -18.65
C ARG A 35 -7.68 28.36 -19.46
N ALA A 36 -7.76 28.20 -20.76
CA ALA A 36 -6.61 28.23 -21.67
C ALA A 36 -5.51 27.22 -21.28
N TYR A 37 -5.90 26.04 -20.77
CA TYR A 37 -4.98 24.94 -20.52
C TYR A 37 -4.75 24.17 -21.83
N ASP A 38 -3.50 23.80 -22.08
CA ASP A 38 -3.10 22.94 -23.19
C ASP A 38 -3.24 21.49 -22.76
N VAL A 39 -4.27 20.78 -23.27
CA VAL A 39 -4.55 19.39 -22.91
C VAL A 39 -3.61 18.47 -23.69
N THR A 40 -2.56 18.01 -23.04
CA THR A 40 -1.51 17.13 -23.62
C THR A 40 -1.92 15.67 -23.70
N GLY A 41 -2.85 15.20 -22.84
CA GLY A 41 -3.28 13.82 -22.81
C GLY A 41 -4.61 13.59 -22.10
N VAL A 42 -5.29 12.50 -22.50
CA VAL A 42 -6.49 11.99 -21.82
C VAL A 42 -6.27 10.54 -21.46
N TYR A 43 -6.24 10.26 -20.17
CA TYR A 43 -5.98 8.95 -19.58
C TYR A 43 -7.29 8.37 -19.08
N ALA A 44 -7.66 7.19 -19.58
CA ALA A 44 -8.97 6.59 -19.28
C ALA A 44 -8.81 5.13 -18.82
N ASP A 45 -9.30 4.83 -17.62
CA ASP A 45 -9.40 3.46 -17.10
C ASP A 45 -10.88 3.03 -17.07
N GLU A 46 -11.26 2.11 -17.97
CA GLU A 46 -12.64 1.62 -18.11
C GLU A 46 -12.84 0.30 -17.36
N GLY A 47 -13.95 0.18 -16.62
CA GLY A 47 -14.33 -1.04 -15.93
C GLY A 47 -13.44 -1.42 -14.75
N ILE A 48 -12.49 -0.56 -14.36
CA ILE A 48 -11.49 -0.85 -13.36
C ILE A 48 -11.84 -0.14 -12.03
N SER A 49 -11.77 -0.89 -10.92
CA SER A 49 -12.00 -0.34 -9.58
C SER A 49 -10.88 0.61 -9.16
N ALA A 50 -11.21 1.67 -8.40
CA ALA A 50 -10.22 2.56 -7.78
C ALA A 50 -9.42 1.91 -6.64
N LYS A 51 -9.65 0.62 -6.33
CA LYS A 51 -9.07 -0.06 -5.17
C LYS A 51 -7.56 -0.35 -5.33
N ASP A 52 -7.07 -0.53 -6.55
CA ASP A 52 -5.66 -0.88 -6.79
C ASP A 52 -5.12 -0.10 -8.01
N ILE A 53 -4.14 0.77 -7.76
CA ILE A 53 -3.47 1.57 -8.79
C ILE A 53 -2.68 0.67 -9.76
N LYS A 54 -2.12 -0.46 -9.28
CA LYS A 54 -1.28 -1.36 -10.08
C LYS A 54 -2.02 -2.00 -11.27
N HIS A 55 -3.34 -2.09 -11.21
CA HIS A 55 -4.18 -2.65 -12.27
C HIS A 55 -4.82 -1.58 -13.15
N ARG A 56 -4.33 -0.34 -13.12
CA ARG A 56 -4.85 0.82 -13.85
C ARG A 56 -3.81 1.32 -14.84
N PRO A 57 -3.77 0.78 -16.06
CA PRO A 57 -2.72 1.09 -17.03
C PRO A 57 -2.67 2.57 -17.41
N ALA A 58 -3.83 3.24 -17.56
CA ALA A 58 -3.86 4.66 -17.87
C ALA A 58 -3.35 5.52 -16.69
N MET A 59 -3.63 5.12 -15.44
CA MET A 59 -3.07 5.78 -14.26
C MET A 59 -1.55 5.61 -14.20
N LEU A 60 -1.03 4.40 -14.47
CA LEU A 60 0.42 4.16 -14.46
C LEU A 60 1.13 5.00 -15.52
N GLN A 61 0.55 5.13 -16.72
CA GLN A 61 1.08 6.00 -17.77
C GLN A 61 1.05 7.47 -17.35
N LEU A 62 -0.07 7.94 -16.78
CA LEU A 62 -0.18 9.29 -16.24
C LEU A 62 0.93 9.60 -15.21
N LEU A 63 1.17 8.68 -14.25
CA LEU A 63 2.22 8.84 -13.25
C LEU A 63 3.61 8.92 -13.88
N SER A 64 3.87 8.11 -14.91
CA SER A 64 5.13 8.15 -15.68
C SER A 64 5.34 9.49 -16.37
N ASP A 65 4.31 10.02 -17.03
CA ASP A 65 4.38 11.27 -17.79
C ASP A 65 4.51 12.49 -16.84
N VAL A 66 3.90 12.42 -15.64
CA VAL A 66 4.14 13.41 -14.57
C VAL A 66 5.58 13.36 -14.10
N GLN A 67 6.15 12.16 -13.89
CA GLN A 67 7.55 11.99 -13.48
C GLN A 67 8.52 12.47 -14.56
N ALA A 68 8.17 12.35 -15.81
CA ALA A 68 8.94 12.89 -16.94
C ALA A 68 8.85 14.43 -17.04
N GLY A 69 7.99 15.08 -16.24
CA GLY A 69 7.81 16.53 -16.26
C GLY A 69 7.04 17.03 -17.48
N GLU A 70 6.23 16.18 -18.12
CA GLU A 70 5.45 16.54 -19.30
C GLU A 70 4.10 17.20 -18.97
N ILE A 71 3.66 17.12 -17.70
CA ILE A 71 2.36 17.55 -17.22
C ILE A 71 2.53 18.55 -16.07
N ASP A 72 1.90 19.72 -16.18
CA ASP A 72 1.90 20.75 -15.15
C ASP A 72 0.70 20.61 -14.19
N VAL A 73 -0.42 20.02 -14.68
CA VAL A 73 -1.64 19.85 -13.89
C VAL A 73 -2.44 18.63 -14.35
N VAL A 74 -2.93 17.84 -13.38
CA VAL A 74 -3.86 16.74 -13.62
C VAL A 74 -5.27 17.19 -13.25
N CYS A 75 -6.20 17.07 -14.21
CA CYS A 75 -7.61 17.40 -14.03
C CYS A 75 -8.45 16.11 -13.95
N VAL A 76 -9.22 15.97 -12.86
CA VAL A 76 -10.11 14.83 -12.64
C VAL A 76 -11.55 15.29 -12.52
N TRP A 77 -12.50 14.41 -12.83
CA TRP A 77 -13.93 14.70 -12.64
C TRP A 77 -14.26 14.88 -11.17
N ALA A 78 -13.84 13.92 -10.34
CA ALA A 78 -13.98 13.90 -8.90
C ALA A 78 -12.78 13.20 -8.27
N LEU A 79 -12.42 13.54 -7.03
CA LEU A 79 -11.31 12.89 -6.29
C LEU A 79 -11.54 11.37 -6.14
N SER A 80 -12.80 10.95 -6.01
CA SER A 80 -13.19 9.53 -5.96
C SER A 80 -12.87 8.76 -7.26
N ARG A 81 -12.71 9.45 -8.39
CA ARG A 81 -12.26 8.83 -9.65
C ARG A 81 -10.75 8.54 -9.62
N LEU A 82 -10.00 9.35 -8.89
CA LEU A 82 -8.56 9.15 -8.73
C LEU A 82 -8.29 8.00 -7.76
N THR A 83 -8.83 8.09 -6.53
CA THR A 83 -8.66 7.06 -5.48
C THR A 83 -9.91 6.95 -4.60
N ARG A 84 -10.05 5.84 -3.86
CA ARG A 84 -11.11 5.66 -2.85
C ARG A 84 -10.64 5.87 -1.41
N SER A 85 -9.34 5.89 -1.21
CA SER A 85 -8.71 6.07 0.09
C SER A 85 -8.05 7.44 0.16
N VAL A 86 -8.20 8.12 1.28
CA VAL A 86 -7.52 9.41 1.54
C VAL A 86 -6.00 9.21 1.57
N ALA A 87 -5.53 8.07 2.07
CA ALA A 87 -4.11 7.73 2.10
C ALA A 87 -3.53 7.56 0.69
N ASP A 88 -4.27 6.90 -0.22
CA ASP A 88 -3.85 6.75 -1.61
C ASP A 88 -3.89 8.10 -2.35
N LEU A 89 -4.92 8.93 -2.10
CA LEU A 89 -5.03 10.27 -2.66
C LEU A 89 -3.80 11.11 -2.28
N TYR A 90 -3.45 11.09 -0.99
CA TYR A 90 -2.29 11.82 -0.50
C TYR A 90 -0.99 11.30 -1.14
N SER A 91 -0.83 9.99 -1.29
CA SER A 91 0.36 9.40 -1.91
C SER A 91 0.51 9.78 -3.39
N VAL A 92 -0.59 9.81 -4.14
CA VAL A 92 -0.60 10.26 -5.54
C VAL A 92 -0.29 11.75 -5.64
N TRP A 93 -0.89 12.57 -4.77
CA TRP A 93 -0.62 14.00 -4.74
C TRP A 93 0.82 14.31 -4.33
N ASP A 94 1.39 13.59 -3.37
CA ASP A 94 2.78 13.76 -2.94
C ASP A 94 3.75 13.54 -4.10
N LEU A 95 3.47 12.51 -4.92
CA LEU A 95 4.20 12.29 -6.17
C LEU A 95 4.02 13.47 -7.15
N PHE A 96 2.80 13.97 -7.33
CA PHE A 96 2.56 15.12 -8.19
C PHE A 96 3.30 16.37 -7.70
N ALA A 97 3.22 16.65 -6.40
CA ALA A 97 3.89 17.79 -5.78
C ALA A 97 5.41 17.72 -5.91
N ALA A 98 6.01 16.53 -5.76
CA ALA A 98 7.45 16.32 -5.96
C ALA A 98 7.91 16.65 -7.39
N HIS A 99 7.00 16.59 -8.37
CA HIS A 99 7.28 16.90 -9.78
C HIS A 99 6.64 18.22 -10.23
N ASN A 100 6.27 19.09 -9.28
CA ASN A 100 5.62 20.40 -9.53
C ASN A 100 4.32 20.29 -10.34
N CYS A 101 3.61 19.16 -10.28
CA CYS A 101 2.35 18.96 -10.95
C CYS A 101 1.18 19.21 -9.99
N GLY A 102 0.22 20.03 -10.40
CA GLY A 102 -1.00 20.31 -9.65
C GLY A 102 -2.07 19.21 -9.83
N LEU A 103 -3.02 19.15 -8.89
CA LEU A 103 -4.23 18.33 -8.99
C LEU A 103 -5.46 19.23 -8.89
N ILE A 104 -6.38 19.09 -9.84
CA ILE A 104 -7.65 19.83 -9.85
C ILE A 104 -8.80 18.83 -9.98
N SER A 105 -9.79 18.96 -9.10
CA SER A 105 -11.06 18.25 -9.20
C SER A 105 -12.17 19.18 -9.65
N TYR A 106 -12.94 18.72 -10.65
CA TYR A 106 -14.00 19.52 -11.26
C TYR A 106 -15.22 19.64 -10.35
N THR A 107 -15.68 18.53 -9.73
CA THR A 107 -16.92 18.52 -8.95
C THR A 107 -16.76 19.08 -7.54
N GLU A 108 -15.63 18.87 -6.90
CA GLU A 108 -15.37 19.35 -5.54
C GLU A 108 -14.78 20.76 -5.49
N ALA A 109 -14.56 21.42 -6.64
CA ALA A 109 -13.88 22.72 -6.74
C ALA A 109 -12.53 22.74 -5.99
N PHE A 110 -11.83 21.62 -6.00
CA PHE A 110 -10.57 21.40 -5.31
C PHE A 110 -9.40 21.65 -6.26
N ASP A 111 -8.45 22.51 -5.87
CA ASP A 111 -7.35 22.96 -6.74
C ASP A 111 -6.05 23.15 -5.94
N THR A 112 -5.10 22.22 -6.08
CA THR A 112 -3.80 22.30 -5.40
C THR A 112 -2.81 23.28 -6.04
N THR A 113 -3.14 23.89 -7.18
CA THR A 113 -2.32 24.98 -7.72
C THR A 113 -2.45 26.25 -6.87
N THR A 114 -3.54 26.34 -6.09
CA THR A 114 -3.80 27.44 -5.14
C THR A 114 -3.19 27.17 -3.75
N PRO A 115 -2.83 28.21 -2.98
CA PRO A 115 -2.37 28.03 -1.60
C PRO A 115 -3.41 27.32 -0.71
N THR A 116 -4.68 27.67 -0.86
CA THR A 116 -5.80 27.07 -0.10
C THR A 116 -5.94 25.59 -0.40
N GLY A 117 -5.90 25.17 -1.67
CA GLY A 117 -5.99 23.78 -2.05
C GLY A 117 -4.79 22.96 -1.55
N ARG A 118 -3.59 23.53 -1.55
CA ARG A 118 -2.41 22.89 -0.92
C ARG A 118 -2.58 22.71 0.58
N ALA A 119 -3.11 23.73 1.28
CA ALA A 119 -3.39 23.62 2.71
C ALA A 119 -4.45 22.55 3.02
N MET A 120 -5.52 22.47 2.22
CA MET A 120 -6.51 21.38 2.33
C MET A 120 -5.89 19.99 2.14
N MET A 121 -5.01 19.84 1.14
CA MET A 121 -4.32 18.57 0.92
C MET A 121 -3.42 18.19 2.11
N GLY A 122 -2.72 19.18 2.71
CA GLY A 122 -1.96 18.96 3.93
C GLY A 122 -2.82 18.44 5.10
N MET A 123 -4.01 19.00 5.29
CA MET A 123 -4.96 18.51 6.29
C MET A 123 -5.43 17.07 5.99
N LEU A 124 -5.74 16.76 4.74
CA LEU A 124 -6.08 15.38 4.32
C LEU A 124 -4.93 14.40 4.61
N GLY A 125 -3.68 14.82 4.44
CA GLY A 125 -2.50 14.04 4.79
C GLY A 125 -2.43 13.69 6.28
N ILE A 126 -2.73 14.66 7.15
CA ILE A 126 -2.80 14.45 8.61
C ILE A 126 -3.90 13.44 8.95
N PHE A 127 -5.09 13.56 8.36
CA PHE A 127 -6.17 12.59 8.56
C PHE A 127 -5.79 11.19 8.09
N ALA A 128 -5.13 11.07 6.94
CA ALA A 128 -4.65 9.79 6.44
C ALA A 128 -3.60 9.13 7.37
N GLN A 129 -2.77 9.93 8.01
CA GLN A 129 -1.82 9.46 9.01
C GLN A 129 -2.53 8.99 10.28
N MET A 130 -3.44 9.78 10.82
CA MET A 130 -4.24 9.41 11.99
C MET A 130 -5.02 8.11 11.77
N GLU A 131 -5.62 7.92 10.60
CA GLU A 131 -6.33 6.68 10.26
C GLU A 131 -5.40 5.45 10.29
N ARG A 132 -4.16 5.59 9.78
CA ARG A 132 -3.14 4.53 9.85
C ARG A 132 -2.74 4.22 11.29
N GLU A 133 -2.53 5.24 12.12
CA GLU A 133 -2.17 5.09 13.53
C GLU A 133 -3.29 4.41 14.32
N PHE A 134 -4.54 4.85 14.19
CA PHE A 134 -5.70 4.20 14.82
C PHE A 134 -5.90 2.76 14.35
N THR A 135 -5.60 2.47 13.10
CA THR A 135 -5.68 1.09 12.57
C THR A 135 -4.59 0.23 13.19
N ALA A 136 -3.36 0.73 13.31
CA ALA A 136 -2.26 0.03 13.97
C ALA A 136 -2.54 -0.23 15.45
N GLU A 137 -3.09 0.76 16.17
CA GLU A 137 -3.52 0.60 17.56
C GLU A 137 -4.60 -0.47 17.72
N ARG A 138 -5.64 -0.45 16.88
CA ARG A 138 -6.70 -1.48 16.89
C ARG A 138 -6.16 -2.88 16.64
N VAL A 139 -5.25 -3.01 15.66
CA VAL A 139 -4.61 -4.30 15.35
C VAL A 139 -3.75 -4.77 16.53
N SER A 140 -2.96 -3.87 17.14
CA SER A 140 -2.15 -4.18 18.32
C SER A 140 -3.02 -4.62 19.51
N ALA A 141 -4.09 -3.89 19.81
CA ALA A 141 -5.03 -4.25 20.86
C ALA A 141 -5.70 -5.61 20.58
N ALA A 142 -6.11 -5.88 19.34
CA ALA A 142 -6.70 -7.17 18.97
C ALA A 142 -5.69 -8.33 19.13
N ILE A 143 -4.42 -8.12 18.80
CA ILE A 143 -3.35 -9.11 19.02
C ILE A 143 -3.13 -9.35 20.51
N ALA A 144 -3.08 -8.29 21.32
CA ALA A 144 -2.92 -8.40 22.77
C ALA A 144 -4.09 -9.17 23.41
N GLU A 145 -5.32 -8.86 23.01
CA GLU A 145 -6.53 -9.57 23.49
C GLU A 145 -6.51 -11.05 23.09
N ARG A 146 -6.12 -11.38 21.86
CA ARG A 146 -5.95 -12.78 21.42
C ARG A 146 -4.87 -13.50 22.26
N ALA A 147 -3.75 -12.83 22.55
CA ALA A 147 -2.71 -13.38 23.40
C ALA A 147 -3.20 -13.63 24.83
N ALA A 148 -3.98 -12.70 25.42
CA ALA A 148 -4.57 -12.85 26.73
C ALA A 148 -5.55 -14.04 26.81
N GLN A 149 -6.25 -14.34 25.69
CA GLN A 149 -7.13 -15.51 25.56
C GLN A 149 -6.37 -16.83 25.28
N GLY A 150 -5.02 -16.81 25.27
CA GLY A 150 -4.20 -17.97 24.90
C GLY A 150 -4.31 -18.41 23.44
N LYS A 151 -4.86 -17.54 22.58
CA LYS A 151 -5.00 -17.82 21.15
C LYS A 151 -3.74 -17.43 20.38
N ARG A 152 -3.48 -18.14 19.31
CA ARG A 152 -2.36 -17.88 18.42
C ARG A 152 -2.40 -16.47 17.84
N THR A 153 -1.26 -15.76 17.90
CA THR A 153 -1.06 -14.41 17.35
C THR A 153 -0.10 -14.37 16.15
N CYS A 154 0.54 -15.50 15.82
CA CYS A 154 1.51 -15.64 14.73
C CYS A 154 1.06 -16.69 13.70
N ASN A 155 1.58 -16.59 12.47
CA ASN A 155 1.22 -17.53 11.40
C ASN A 155 2.15 -18.75 11.34
N GLU A 156 3.45 -18.55 11.53
CA GLU A 156 4.46 -19.61 11.39
C GLU A 156 5.52 -19.47 12.50
N VAL A 157 5.73 -20.55 13.24
CA VAL A 157 6.79 -20.65 14.25
C VAL A 157 7.55 -21.94 14.00
N LEU A 158 8.88 -21.89 13.94
CA LEU A 158 9.70 -23.09 13.83
C LEU A 158 9.50 -23.96 15.07
N GLY A 159 9.28 -25.24 14.88
CA GLY A 159 8.96 -26.19 15.95
C GLY A 159 7.49 -26.46 16.14
N TYR A 160 6.62 -25.74 15.43
CA TYR A 160 5.17 -25.90 15.55
C TYR A 160 4.48 -25.90 14.19
N ASP A 161 3.44 -26.71 14.03
CA ASP A 161 2.48 -26.69 12.94
C ASP A 161 1.17 -26.05 13.39
N LEU A 162 0.40 -25.53 12.43
CA LEU A 162 -0.91 -24.97 12.70
C LEU A 162 -1.90 -26.07 13.06
N ASP A 163 -2.62 -25.91 14.17
CA ASP A 163 -3.71 -26.78 14.58
C ASP A 163 -5.01 -25.96 14.64
N GLY A 164 -5.72 -25.98 13.53
CA GLY A 164 -6.90 -25.13 13.35
C GLY A 164 -6.57 -23.63 13.26
N LYS A 165 -7.54 -22.79 13.66
CA LYS A 165 -7.45 -21.33 13.52
C LYS A 165 -6.65 -20.65 14.65
N ASP A 166 -6.70 -21.20 15.85
CA ASP A 166 -6.28 -20.48 17.06
C ASP A 166 -5.18 -21.20 17.87
N SER A 167 -4.78 -22.42 17.48
CA SER A 167 -3.82 -23.25 18.22
C SER A 167 -2.61 -23.68 17.39
N LEU A 168 -1.59 -24.17 18.09
CA LEU A 168 -0.35 -24.70 17.52
C LEU A 168 -0.12 -26.13 18.08
N LYS A 169 0.36 -27.03 17.20
CA LYS A 169 0.79 -28.37 17.57
C LYS A 169 2.30 -28.51 17.39
N ILE A 170 2.98 -29.17 18.31
CA ILE A 170 4.43 -29.42 18.20
C ILE A 170 4.71 -30.26 16.94
N ASN A 171 5.63 -29.77 16.11
CA ASN A 171 6.24 -30.55 15.03
C ASN A 171 7.53 -31.19 15.57
N PRO A 172 7.57 -32.54 15.76
CA PRO A 172 8.71 -33.18 16.43
C PRO A 172 10.06 -32.95 15.72
N ALA A 173 10.06 -32.99 14.37
CA ALA A 173 11.28 -32.84 13.58
C ALA A 173 11.82 -31.40 13.64
N GLU A 174 10.96 -30.40 13.66
CA GLU A 174 11.37 -29.01 13.80
C GLU A 174 11.72 -28.66 15.26
N ALA A 175 11.02 -29.23 16.22
CA ALA A 175 11.29 -29.04 17.65
C ALA A 175 12.70 -29.53 18.04
N GLU A 176 13.19 -30.62 17.41
CA GLU A 176 14.57 -31.07 17.57
C GLU A 176 15.55 -29.99 17.11
N ARG A 177 15.31 -29.35 15.96
CA ARG A 177 16.16 -28.27 15.45
C ARG A 177 16.17 -27.07 16.39
N VAL A 178 15.02 -26.70 16.93
CA VAL A 178 14.91 -25.60 17.90
C VAL A 178 15.70 -25.91 19.16
N ARG A 179 15.55 -27.09 19.76
CA ARG A 179 16.33 -27.51 20.94
C ARG A 179 17.82 -27.47 20.67
N TYR A 180 18.25 -28.00 19.51
CA TYR A 180 19.64 -27.94 19.10
C TYR A 180 20.18 -26.50 19.03
N ILE A 181 19.39 -25.55 18.51
CA ILE A 181 19.77 -24.14 18.45
C ILE A 181 19.99 -23.58 19.88
N PHE A 182 19.05 -23.85 20.80
CA PHE A 182 19.18 -23.41 22.20
C PHE A 182 20.41 -24.01 22.87
N ASP A 183 20.63 -25.34 22.75
CA ASP A 183 21.78 -26.03 23.35
C ASP A 183 23.10 -25.47 22.82
N ARG A 184 23.21 -25.29 21.50
CA ARG A 184 24.43 -24.74 20.91
C ARG A 184 24.65 -23.28 21.27
N TYR A 185 23.58 -22.50 21.42
CA TYR A 185 23.75 -21.11 21.86
C TYR A 185 24.20 -21.01 23.32
N LEU A 186 23.72 -21.88 24.18
CA LEU A 186 24.19 -21.94 25.58
C LEU A 186 25.69 -22.28 25.65
N GLU A 187 26.17 -23.17 24.77
CA GLU A 187 27.57 -23.57 24.72
C GLU A 187 28.48 -22.51 24.11
N TYR A 188 28.14 -21.98 22.94
CA TYR A 188 29.01 -21.11 22.17
C TYR A 188 28.78 -19.61 22.40
N ARG A 189 27.61 -19.21 22.81
CA ARG A 189 27.15 -17.81 22.99
C ARG A 189 27.45 -16.90 21.78
N ASN A 190 27.46 -17.50 20.59
CA ASN A 190 27.78 -16.83 19.32
C ASN A 190 26.77 -17.23 18.26
N LEU A 191 25.95 -16.26 17.81
CA LEU A 191 24.88 -16.48 16.85
C LEU A 191 25.37 -16.98 15.49
N SER A 192 26.52 -16.46 15.04
CA SER A 192 27.13 -16.85 13.74
C SER A 192 27.64 -18.29 13.78
N ALA A 193 28.29 -18.68 14.88
CA ALA A 193 28.75 -20.05 15.07
C ALA A 193 27.59 -21.04 15.10
N VAL A 194 26.49 -20.72 15.80
CA VAL A 194 25.28 -21.56 15.83
C VAL A 194 24.64 -21.66 14.44
N ALA A 195 24.58 -20.57 13.68
CA ALA A 195 24.05 -20.58 12.32
C ALA A 195 24.88 -21.49 11.40
N GLU A 196 26.20 -21.46 11.53
CA GLU A 196 27.11 -22.34 10.78
C GLU A 196 26.90 -23.82 11.13
N LEU A 197 26.82 -24.14 12.42
CA LEU A 197 26.53 -25.50 12.89
C LEU A 197 25.18 -26.01 12.39
N CYS A 198 24.16 -25.14 12.33
CA CYS A 198 22.86 -25.50 11.72
C CYS A 198 22.99 -25.78 10.22
N ARG A 199 23.78 -24.99 9.49
CA ARG A 199 24.06 -25.20 8.06
C ARG A 199 24.76 -26.53 7.80
N LEU A 200 25.78 -26.84 8.57
CA LEU A 200 26.52 -28.11 8.46
C LEU A 200 25.63 -29.34 8.70
N ARG A 201 24.60 -29.20 9.54
CA ARG A 201 23.61 -30.27 9.79
C ARG A 201 22.41 -30.24 8.81
N GLY A 202 22.37 -29.31 7.86
CA GLY A 202 21.26 -29.15 6.94
C GLY A 202 19.97 -28.65 7.62
N TYR A 203 20.05 -28.05 8.80
CA TYR A 203 18.89 -27.51 9.53
C TYR A 203 18.46 -26.19 8.90
N THR A 204 17.22 -26.19 8.43
CA THR A 204 16.58 -25.04 7.79
C THR A 204 15.49 -24.45 8.68
N GLY A 205 15.12 -23.20 8.42
CA GLY A 205 13.94 -22.58 9.01
C GLY A 205 12.64 -23.13 8.43
N LYS A 206 11.49 -22.69 8.94
CA LYS A 206 10.14 -23.13 8.57
C LYS A 206 9.86 -23.14 7.06
N ARG A 207 10.44 -22.16 6.32
CA ARG A 207 10.29 -22.02 4.85
C ARG A 207 11.45 -22.63 4.06
N GLY A 208 12.19 -23.57 4.64
CA GLY A 208 13.31 -24.25 3.97
C GLY A 208 14.56 -23.37 3.76
N ARG A 209 14.60 -22.13 4.28
CA ARG A 209 15.78 -21.25 4.16
C ARG A 209 16.85 -21.65 5.17
N LEU A 210 18.13 -21.50 4.76
CA LEU A 210 19.27 -21.71 5.64
C LEU A 210 19.21 -20.73 6.84
N GLN A 211 19.71 -21.21 7.99
CA GLN A 211 19.79 -20.37 9.19
C GLN A 211 20.89 -19.31 9.04
N THR A 212 20.57 -18.10 9.49
CA THR A 212 21.49 -16.96 9.59
C THR A 212 21.59 -16.52 11.04
N ALA A 213 22.60 -15.74 11.43
CA ALA A 213 22.73 -15.19 12.76
C ALA A 213 21.45 -14.43 13.21
N GLU A 214 20.83 -13.67 12.29
CA GLU A 214 19.59 -12.95 12.58
C GLU A 214 18.39 -13.89 12.76
N SER A 215 18.29 -14.97 11.96
CA SER A 215 17.23 -15.96 12.16
C SER A 215 17.38 -16.72 13.49
N ILE A 216 18.62 -17.07 13.88
CA ILE A 216 18.89 -17.67 15.20
C ILE A 216 18.50 -16.70 16.32
N ARG A 217 18.86 -15.43 16.20
CA ARG A 217 18.46 -14.41 17.18
C ARG A 217 16.94 -14.38 17.39
N ARG A 218 16.16 -14.40 16.30
CA ARG A 218 14.69 -14.39 16.36
C ARG A 218 14.07 -15.64 16.98
N ILE A 219 14.78 -16.77 16.96
CA ILE A 219 14.33 -18.02 17.59
C ILE A 219 14.59 -17.99 19.11
N LEU A 220 15.65 -17.28 19.55
CA LEU A 220 16.08 -17.22 20.95
C LEU A 220 15.41 -16.12 21.78
N ILE A 221 14.79 -15.13 21.12
CA ILE A 221 14.05 -14.01 21.74
C ILE A 221 12.54 -14.29 21.70
#